data_6d873375f8d51e7cb7e2ee57e03cc215
#
_entry.id   6d873375f8d51e7cb7e2ee57e03cc215
#
_cell.length_a   1.000
_cell.length_b   1.000
_cell.length_c   1.000
_cell.angle_alpha   90.00
_cell.angle_beta   90.00
_cell.angle_gamma   90.00
#
_symmetry.space_group_name_H-M   'P 1'
#
loop_
_entity.id
_entity.type
_entity.pdbx_description
1 polymer ?
#
loop_
_entity_poly.entity_id
_entity_poly.type
_entity_poly.pdbx_seq_one_letter_code
_entity_poly.pdbx_strand_id
1 'polypeptide(L)'
;MKYEKYQLESDRKLLLFEFVSVGPKGRIRKIVQYTETNLKDFYNLGFGDKDEETGEISDLVITNNGDSQQVLATVASTVYAFTEKHPDAWIYARGSNSVRTRLYRIGITNNLLEIKKDFDVYGLKNDEWHEFKKGTEYLAFLITRKKM
;
A
#
# COMPACT_ATOMS: atom_id res chain seq x y z
N MET A 1 -15.01 -1.37 -2.59
CA MET A 1 -14.05 -2.48 -2.41
C MET A 1 -14.73 -3.70 -1.84
N LYS A 2 -14.19 -4.87 -2.12
CA LYS A 2 -14.73 -6.14 -1.64
C LYS A 2 -14.77 -6.25 -0.12
N TYR A 3 -13.78 -5.70 0.56
CA TYR A 3 -13.68 -5.69 2.01
C TYR A 3 -13.95 -4.30 2.55
N GLU A 4 -14.51 -4.24 3.77
CA GLU A 4 -14.63 -2.98 4.48
C GLU A 4 -13.27 -2.34 4.70
N LYS A 5 -13.24 -1.02 4.70
CA LYS A 5 -12.03 -0.25 4.97
C LYS A 5 -12.22 0.64 6.18
N TYR A 6 -11.13 0.97 6.82
CA TYR A 6 -11.13 1.93 7.92
C TYR A 6 -11.24 3.36 7.39
N GLN A 7 -11.71 4.24 8.25
CA GLN A 7 -11.74 5.68 7.94
C GLN A 7 -10.33 6.23 7.95
N LEU A 8 -10.00 7.00 6.90
CA LEU A 8 -8.68 7.59 6.72
C LEU A 8 -8.62 9.03 7.19
N GLU A 9 -7.49 9.39 7.78
CA GLU A 9 -7.07 10.78 7.95
C GLU A 9 -5.86 10.99 7.06
N SER A 10 -5.72 12.19 6.49
CA SER A 10 -4.60 12.48 5.59
C SER A 10 -4.10 13.91 5.74
N ASP A 11 -2.87 14.15 5.28
CA ASP A 11 -2.35 15.50 5.11
C ASP A 11 -2.96 16.16 3.87
N ARG A 12 -2.69 17.46 3.66
CA ARG A 12 -3.25 18.22 2.54
C ARG A 12 -2.76 17.75 1.17
N LYS A 13 -1.55 17.21 1.12
CA LYS A 13 -0.93 16.76 -0.14
C LYS A 13 -1.30 15.33 -0.50
N LEU A 14 -2.03 14.63 0.39
CA LEU A 14 -2.36 13.21 0.27
C LEU A 14 -1.13 12.33 0.12
N LEU A 15 -0.03 12.69 0.79
CA LEU A 15 1.20 11.91 0.84
C LEU A 15 1.27 11.04 2.09
N LEU A 16 0.52 11.40 3.12
CA LEU A 16 0.48 10.69 4.39
C LEU A 16 -0.95 10.37 4.77
N PHE A 17 -1.20 9.11 5.08
CA PHE A 17 -2.50 8.64 5.54
C PHE A 17 -2.35 7.90 6.85
N GLU A 18 -3.31 8.09 7.75
CA GLU A 18 -3.38 7.35 9.01
C GLU A 18 -4.75 6.74 9.18
N PHE A 19 -4.79 5.61 9.83
CA PHE A 19 -6.03 4.97 10.27
C PHE A 19 -5.76 4.11 11.51
N VAL A 20 -6.83 3.67 12.16
CA VAL A 20 -6.74 2.88 13.38
C VAL A 20 -7.25 1.47 13.11
N SER A 21 -6.39 0.48 13.26
CA SER A 21 -6.75 -0.93 13.25
C SER A 21 -7.38 -1.29 14.60
N VAL A 22 -8.50 -1.99 14.60
CA VAL A 22 -9.22 -2.40 15.80
C VAL A 22 -9.39 -3.92 15.80
N GLY A 23 -8.96 -4.57 16.86
CA GLY A 23 -9.04 -6.02 16.96
C GLY A 23 -8.63 -6.52 18.35
N PRO A 24 -8.32 -7.83 18.47
CA PRO A 24 -7.97 -8.44 19.76
C PRO A 24 -6.80 -7.79 20.49
N LYS A 25 -5.89 -7.16 19.76
CA LYS A 25 -4.75 -6.45 20.37
C LYS A 25 -5.04 -4.98 20.67
N GLY A 26 -6.30 -4.57 20.54
CA GLY A 26 -6.74 -3.20 20.82
C GLY A 26 -6.72 -2.31 19.59
N ARG A 27 -6.42 -1.03 19.84
CA ARG A 27 -6.39 0.00 18.80
C ARG A 27 -4.94 0.27 18.43
N ILE A 28 -4.60 0.03 17.15
CA ILE A 28 -3.23 0.19 16.67
C ILE A 28 -3.25 1.19 15.51
N ARG A 29 -2.51 2.29 15.67
CA ARG A 29 -2.38 3.29 14.62
C ARG A 29 -1.51 2.76 13.50
N LYS A 30 -1.99 2.91 12.26
CA LYS A 30 -1.29 2.53 11.04
C LYS A 30 -1.01 3.76 10.19
N ILE A 31 0.10 3.73 9.49
CA ILE A 31 0.50 4.79 8.57
C ILE A 31 0.74 4.21 7.18
N VAL A 32 0.26 4.93 6.16
CA VAL A 32 0.62 4.74 4.77
C VAL A 32 1.26 6.04 4.29
N GLN A 33 2.46 5.94 3.72
CA GLN A 33 3.22 7.11 3.31
C GLN A 33 3.72 6.95 1.87
N TYR A 34 3.53 8.02 1.09
CA TYR A 34 4.06 8.12 -0.28
C TYR A 34 5.22 9.10 -0.26
N THR A 35 6.41 8.63 -0.62
CA THR A 35 7.65 9.42 -0.57
C THR A 35 8.16 9.67 -1.98
N GLU A 36 8.43 10.94 -2.30
CA GLU A 36 9.03 11.32 -3.56
C GLU A 36 10.42 10.68 -3.71
N THR A 37 10.80 10.43 -4.97
CA THR A 37 12.11 9.89 -5.33
C THR A 37 12.85 10.85 -6.24
N ASN A 38 14.03 10.46 -6.70
CA ASN A 38 14.80 11.24 -7.68
C ASN A 38 14.13 11.30 -9.06
N LEU A 39 13.20 10.37 -9.32
CA LEU A 39 12.48 10.33 -10.59
C LEU A 39 11.17 11.10 -10.45
N LYS A 40 10.88 11.92 -11.44
CA LYS A 40 9.62 12.67 -11.47
C LYS A 40 8.44 11.71 -11.49
N ASP A 41 7.42 12.02 -10.69
CA ASP A 41 6.17 11.26 -10.59
C ASP A 41 6.37 9.80 -10.15
N PHE A 42 7.51 9.48 -9.55
CA PHE A 42 7.81 8.14 -9.05
C PHE A 42 7.91 8.18 -7.53
N TYR A 43 7.03 7.44 -6.85
CA TYR A 43 6.88 7.49 -5.40
C TYR A 43 7.08 6.11 -4.77
N ASN A 44 7.68 6.10 -3.59
CA ASN A 44 7.73 4.91 -2.75
C ASN A 44 6.50 4.87 -1.84
N LEU A 45 5.85 3.72 -1.78
CA LEU A 45 4.79 3.43 -0.81
C LEU A 45 5.39 2.72 0.39
N GLY A 46 5.21 3.30 1.57
CA GLY A 46 5.53 2.69 2.84
C GLY A 46 4.29 2.45 3.67
N PHE A 47 4.24 1.35 4.40
CA PHE A 47 3.11 0.99 5.24
C PHE A 47 3.60 0.25 6.48
N GLY A 48 3.03 0.58 7.64
CA GLY A 48 3.31 -0.10 8.89
C GLY A 48 2.60 0.52 10.08
N ASP A 49 2.95 0.02 11.26
CA ASP A 49 2.47 0.59 12.50
C ASP A 49 3.13 1.95 12.74
N LYS A 50 2.37 2.88 13.32
CA LYS A 50 2.92 4.17 13.72
C LYS A 50 3.74 3.99 14.99
N ASP A 51 4.99 4.45 14.96
CA ASP A 51 5.79 4.58 16.15
C ASP A 51 5.30 5.81 16.92
N GLU A 52 4.77 5.60 18.11
CA GLU A 52 4.17 6.69 18.91
C GLU A 52 5.22 7.69 19.41
N GLU A 53 6.49 7.30 19.51
CA GLU A 53 7.54 8.21 19.94
C GLU A 53 8.00 9.13 18.80
N THR A 54 8.15 8.61 17.60
CA THR A 54 8.66 9.38 16.46
C THR A 54 7.56 9.89 15.53
N GLY A 55 6.37 9.29 15.58
CA GLY A 55 5.29 9.60 14.65
C GLY A 55 5.48 9.01 13.26
N GLU A 56 6.54 8.24 13.05
CA GLU A 56 6.88 7.64 11.76
C GLU A 56 6.49 6.17 11.71
N ILE A 57 6.67 5.55 10.54
CA ILE A 57 6.44 4.11 10.38
C ILE A 57 7.47 3.34 11.18
N SER A 58 7.00 2.37 11.99
CA SER A 58 7.90 1.50 12.73
C SER A 58 8.63 0.56 11.77
N ASP A 59 9.95 0.51 11.85
CA ASP A 59 10.77 -0.43 11.10
C ASP A 59 10.74 -1.84 11.70
N LEU A 60 10.28 -1.95 12.95
CA LEU A 60 10.39 -3.19 13.72
C LEU A 60 9.14 -4.05 13.63
N VAL A 61 7.96 -3.46 13.52
CA VAL A 61 6.71 -4.19 13.70
C VAL A 61 5.64 -3.78 12.69
N ILE A 62 4.97 -4.77 12.10
CA ILE A 62 3.61 -4.62 11.57
C ILE A 62 2.77 -5.60 12.37
N THR A 63 1.95 -5.07 13.26
CA THR A 63 1.12 -5.90 14.13
C THR A 63 -0.06 -6.48 13.36
N ASN A 64 -0.21 -7.81 13.42
CA ASN A 64 -1.41 -8.48 12.95
C ASN A 64 -2.45 -8.42 14.06
N ASN A 65 -3.52 -7.71 13.83
CA ASN A 65 -4.60 -7.47 14.80
C ASN A 65 -5.88 -8.24 14.45
N GLY A 66 -5.75 -9.29 13.65
CA GLY A 66 -6.88 -10.12 13.25
C GLY A 66 -7.78 -9.48 12.19
N ASP A 67 -7.35 -8.37 11.59
CA ASP A 67 -8.14 -7.57 10.64
C ASP A 67 -7.39 -7.31 9.33
N SER A 68 -6.51 -8.24 8.94
CA SER A 68 -5.59 -8.01 7.81
C SER A 68 -6.30 -7.65 6.50
N GLN A 69 -7.45 -8.26 6.22
CA GLN A 69 -8.19 -7.97 4.98
C GLN A 69 -8.71 -6.53 5.00
N GLN A 70 -9.23 -6.07 6.12
CA GLN A 70 -9.71 -4.69 6.29
C GLN A 70 -8.56 -3.70 6.22
N VAL A 71 -7.43 -4.00 6.85
CA VAL A 71 -6.22 -3.17 6.79
C VAL A 71 -5.74 -3.04 5.35
N LEU A 72 -5.60 -4.16 4.64
CA LEU A 72 -5.10 -4.14 3.26
C LEU A 72 -6.06 -3.45 2.29
N ALA A 73 -7.38 -3.59 2.51
CA ALA A 73 -8.36 -2.83 1.73
C ALA A 73 -8.23 -1.33 1.98
N THR A 74 -7.92 -0.93 3.21
CA THR A 74 -7.69 0.48 3.56
C THR A 74 -6.43 1.01 2.88
N VAL A 75 -5.34 0.24 2.89
CA VAL A 75 -4.10 0.60 2.17
C VAL A 75 -4.39 0.77 0.68
N ALA A 76 -5.12 -0.16 0.07
CA ALA A 76 -5.51 -0.05 -1.34
C ALA A 76 -6.32 1.23 -1.60
N SER A 77 -7.21 1.61 -0.68
CA SER A 77 -7.99 2.84 -0.83
C SER A 77 -7.12 4.10 -0.84
N THR A 78 -5.96 4.08 -0.17
CA THR A 78 -5.02 5.22 -0.23
C THR A 78 -4.42 5.38 -1.62
N VAL A 79 -4.23 4.29 -2.35
CA VAL A 79 -3.74 4.33 -3.74
C VAL A 79 -4.72 5.11 -4.62
N TYR A 80 -6.02 4.86 -4.45
CA TYR A 80 -7.04 5.62 -5.16
C TYR A 80 -7.01 7.11 -4.80
N ALA A 81 -7.00 7.41 -3.51
CA ALA A 81 -6.99 8.81 -3.05
C ALA A 81 -5.73 9.55 -3.50
N PHE A 82 -4.57 8.91 -3.34
CA PHE A 82 -3.29 9.50 -3.75
C PHE A 82 -3.23 9.78 -5.25
N THR A 83 -3.61 8.80 -6.07
CA THR A 83 -3.52 8.92 -7.52
C THR A 83 -4.62 9.79 -8.12
N GLU A 84 -5.70 10.05 -7.40
CA GLU A 84 -6.69 11.04 -7.82
C GLU A 84 -6.07 12.43 -7.86
N LYS A 85 -5.23 12.75 -6.89
CA LYS A 85 -4.49 14.01 -6.83
C LYS A 85 -3.22 14.00 -7.68
N HIS A 86 -2.60 12.83 -7.83
CA HIS A 86 -1.35 12.64 -8.57
C HIS A 86 -1.57 11.59 -9.68
N PRO A 87 -2.32 11.94 -10.74
CA PRO A 87 -2.77 10.94 -11.74
C PRO A 87 -1.66 10.36 -12.60
N ASP A 88 -0.50 11.02 -12.68
CA ASP A 88 0.64 10.53 -13.44
C ASP A 88 1.64 9.74 -12.59
N ALA A 89 1.31 9.50 -11.32
CA ALA A 89 2.23 8.86 -10.40
C ALA A 89 2.44 7.38 -10.72
N TRP A 90 3.69 6.96 -10.59
CA TRP A 90 4.09 5.56 -10.50
C TRP A 90 4.37 5.26 -9.03
N ILE A 91 3.77 4.21 -8.51
CA ILE A 91 3.91 3.81 -7.11
C ILE A 91 4.73 2.53 -7.03
N TYR A 92 5.86 2.61 -6.34
CA TYR A 92 6.74 1.48 -6.08
C TYR A 92 6.50 1.01 -4.65
N ALA A 93 6.17 -0.27 -4.49
CA ALA A 93 5.90 -0.87 -3.18
C ALA A 93 6.83 -2.07 -2.96
N ARG A 94 7.65 -1.98 -1.92
CA ARG A 94 8.52 -3.06 -1.48
C ARG A 94 8.65 -3.00 0.03
N GLY A 95 8.45 -4.13 0.70
CA GLY A 95 8.67 -4.21 2.14
C GLY A 95 10.16 -4.26 2.48
N SER A 96 10.49 -3.92 3.72
CA SER A 96 11.86 -4.00 4.22
C SER A 96 12.37 -5.45 4.35
N ASN A 97 11.44 -6.42 4.27
CA ASN A 97 11.75 -7.84 4.27
C ASN A 97 10.69 -8.60 3.47
N SER A 98 10.89 -9.91 3.29
CA SER A 98 9.98 -10.74 2.49
C SER A 98 8.57 -10.83 3.09
N VAL A 99 8.45 -10.78 4.40
CA VAL A 99 7.14 -10.85 5.08
C VAL A 99 6.31 -9.60 4.75
N ARG A 100 6.92 -8.43 4.82
CA ARG A 100 6.25 -7.16 4.49
C ARG A 100 5.90 -7.07 3.01
N THR A 101 6.81 -7.50 2.13
CA THR A 101 6.55 -7.54 0.69
C THR A 101 5.36 -8.45 0.38
N ARG A 102 5.25 -9.57 1.08
CA ARG A 102 4.12 -10.48 0.95
C ARG A 102 2.79 -9.83 1.31
N LEU A 103 2.76 -8.94 2.30
CA LEU A 103 1.54 -8.21 2.65
C LEU A 103 1.03 -7.36 1.48
N TYR A 104 1.91 -6.68 0.77
CA TYR A 104 1.53 -5.95 -0.44
C TYR A 104 0.95 -6.88 -1.49
N ARG A 105 1.59 -8.03 -1.72
CA ARG A 105 1.09 -9.04 -2.66
C ARG A 105 -0.32 -9.51 -2.30
N ILE A 106 -0.56 -9.79 -1.03
CA ILE A 106 -1.88 -10.23 -0.54
C ILE A 106 -2.91 -9.13 -0.76
N GLY A 107 -2.58 -7.89 -0.46
CA GLY A 107 -3.47 -6.75 -0.65
C GLY A 107 -3.85 -6.56 -2.11
N ILE A 108 -2.88 -6.64 -3.02
CA ILE A 108 -3.13 -6.56 -4.46
C ILE A 108 -4.00 -7.72 -4.92
N THR A 109 -3.67 -8.95 -4.50
CA THR A 109 -4.44 -10.15 -4.89
C THR A 109 -5.89 -10.05 -4.44
N ASN A 110 -6.13 -9.65 -3.20
CA ASN A 110 -7.48 -9.57 -2.63
C ASN A 110 -8.36 -8.52 -3.31
N ASN A 111 -7.75 -7.48 -3.88
CA ASN A 111 -8.46 -6.37 -4.50
C ASN A 111 -8.23 -6.29 -6.02
N LEU A 112 -7.70 -7.35 -6.62
CA LEU A 112 -7.20 -7.31 -7.99
C LEU A 112 -8.27 -6.97 -9.02
N LEU A 113 -9.48 -7.52 -8.88
CA LEU A 113 -10.55 -7.25 -9.84
C LEU A 113 -10.89 -5.77 -9.92
N GLU A 114 -10.91 -5.07 -8.79
CA GLU A 114 -11.16 -3.63 -8.75
C GLU A 114 -9.94 -2.84 -9.23
N ILE A 115 -8.77 -3.20 -8.72
CA ILE A 115 -7.53 -2.49 -9.05
C ILE A 115 -7.26 -2.52 -10.56
N LYS A 116 -7.45 -3.67 -11.20
CA LYS A 116 -7.22 -3.82 -12.65
C LYS A 116 -8.13 -2.97 -13.52
N LYS A 117 -9.28 -2.55 -13.02
CA LYS A 117 -10.17 -1.67 -13.78
C LYS A 117 -9.55 -0.29 -13.97
N ASP A 118 -8.82 0.19 -12.96
CA ASP A 118 -8.33 1.56 -12.91
C ASP A 118 -6.80 1.67 -13.00
N PHE A 119 -6.08 0.58 -12.77
CA PHE A 119 -4.63 0.57 -12.66
C PHE A 119 -3.97 -0.52 -13.48
N ASP A 120 -2.74 -0.24 -13.93
CA ASP A 120 -1.81 -1.26 -14.40
C ASP A 120 -0.91 -1.65 -13.23
N VAL A 121 -0.74 -2.96 -13.02
CA VAL A 121 0.02 -3.50 -11.89
C VAL A 121 1.09 -4.44 -12.40
N TYR A 122 2.33 -4.22 -11.92
CA TYR A 122 3.49 -5.01 -12.30
C TYR A 122 4.18 -5.58 -11.07
N GLY A 123 4.82 -6.72 -11.24
CA GLY A 123 5.68 -7.33 -10.24
C GLY A 123 7.09 -7.51 -10.74
N LEU A 124 8.07 -7.31 -9.86
CA LEU A 124 9.48 -7.49 -10.17
C LEU A 124 9.90 -8.93 -9.87
N LYS A 125 10.40 -9.64 -10.88
CA LYS A 125 10.87 -11.02 -10.76
C LYS A 125 12.01 -11.24 -11.74
N ASN A 126 13.12 -11.83 -11.27
CA ASN A 126 14.31 -12.09 -12.10
C ASN A 126 14.82 -10.82 -12.79
N ASP A 127 14.86 -9.72 -12.02
CA ASP A 127 15.33 -8.40 -12.47
C ASP A 127 14.50 -7.78 -13.61
N GLU A 128 13.29 -8.29 -13.83
CA GLU A 128 12.39 -7.77 -14.87
C GLU A 128 11.01 -7.47 -14.31
N TRP A 129 10.35 -6.46 -14.87
CA TRP A 129 8.97 -6.14 -14.55
C TRP A 129 8.03 -6.94 -15.44
N HIS A 130 7.10 -7.66 -14.79
CA HIS A 130 6.08 -8.46 -15.43
C HIS A 130 4.70 -7.95 -15.05
N GLU A 131 3.72 -8.13 -15.92
CA GLU A 131 2.34 -7.91 -15.52
C GLU A 131 2.02 -8.80 -14.31
N PHE A 132 1.36 -8.23 -13.30
CA PHE A 132 1.05 -8.94 -12.07
C PHE A 132 0.12 -10.13 -12.33
N LYS A 133 0.48 -11.29 -11.79
CA LYS A 133 -0.35 -12.50 -11.82
C LYS A 133 -0.48 -13.07 -10.41
N LYS A 134 -1.72 -13.47 -10.07
CA LYS A 134 -1.97 -14.14 -8.79
C LYS A 134 -1.12 -15.40 -8.68
N GLY A 135 -0.69 -15.70 -7.45
CA GLY A 135 0.06 -16.92 -7.17
C GLY A 135 1.53 -16.86 -7.52
N THR A 136 2.02 -15.72 -7.97
CA THR A 136 3.45 -15.52 -8.26
C THR A 136 4.09 -14.67 -7.18
N GLU A 137 5.28 -15.03 -6.74
CA GLU A 137 6.07 -14.23 -5.80
C GLU A 137 6.87 -13.18 -6.55
N TYR A 138 6.86 -11.96 -6.03
CA TYR A 138 7.57 -10.82 -6.60
C TYR A 138 8.40 -10.14 -5.51
N LEU A 139 9.50 -9.51 -5.91
CA LEU A 139 10.36 -8.76 -5.00
C LEU A 139 9.83 -7.36 -4.70
N ALA A 140 9.05 -6.82 -5.62
CA ALA A 140 8.49 -5.47 -5.52
C ALA A 140 7.31 -5.33 -6.46
N PHE A 141 6.55 -4.27 -6.29
CA PHE A 141 5.38 -3.99 -7.12
C PHE A 141 5.43 -2.57 -7.65
N LEU A 142 4.85 -2.38 -8.83
CA LEU A 142 4.75 -1.09 -9.48
C LEU A 142 3.32 -0.89 -9.94
N ILE A 143 2.71 0.23 -9.57
CA ILE A 143 1.30 0.50 -9.82
C ILE A 143 1.17 1.90 -10.41
N THR A 144 0.36 2.03 -11.45
CA THR A 144 0.04 3.33 -12.05
C THR A 144 -1.39 3.33 -12.58
N ARG A 145 -2.03 4.50 -12.55
CA ARG A 145 -3.37 4.62 -13.15
C ARG A 145 -3.31 4.41 -14.64
N LYS A 146 -4.33 3.72 -15.16
CA LYS A 146 -4.49 3.60 -16.61
C LYS A 146 -4.73 4.97 -17.21
N LYS A 147 -4.11 5.22 -18.33
CA LYS A 147 -4.37 6.41 -19.14
C LYS A 147 -5.58 6.17 -20.01
N MET A 148 -6.46 7.12 -19.99
CA MET A 148 -7.71 7.06 -20.75
C MET A 148 -7.66 8.03 -21.92
#